data_e6b7726908d6cfc7583ed90b7c6308bf
#
_entry.id   e6b7726908d6cfc7583ed90b7c6308bf
#
_cell.length_a   1.000
_cell.length_b   1.000
_cell.length_c   1.000
_cell.angle_alpha   90.00
_cell.angle_beta   90.00
_cell.angle_gamma   90.00
#
_symmetry.space_group_name_H-M   'P 1'
#
loop_
_entity.id
_entity.type
_entity.pdbx_description
1 polymer ?
#
loop_
_entity_poly.entity_id
_entity_poly.type
_entity_poly.pdbx_seq_one_letter_code
_entity_poly.pdbx_strand_id
1 'polypeptide(L)'
;GFSKGKKTPLRKFTEGFIELGAKVCLPKKPLCGQCPLQECCQAYIHNKVLEYPVKKVKIKRKIEEKTVLIFAYHKTYAIAKRKESLLNGLYGFPNYSYKMSLEEITETLKEQNINGIIIPLEETKHIFSHIEWHMTNYLIELQEPPIKGHFYSKEEILSKYSLPTAFRKIFIKIPEYDNL
;
A
#
# COMPACT_ATOMS: atom_id res chain seq x y z
N GLY A 1 33.29 -36.49 7.81
CA GLY A 1 34.16 -35.70 6.98
C GLY A 1 33.34 -34.92 5.97
N PHE A 2 33.11 -33.62 6.22
CA PHE A 2 32.54 -32.75 5.21
C PHE A 2 33.58 -32.52 4.11
N SER A 3 33.32 -33.05 2.94
CA SER A 3 34.10 -32.85 1.74
C SER A 3 34.17 -31.34 1.40
N LYS A 4 35.38 -30.80 1.27
CA LYS A 4 35.66 -29.50 0.67
C LYS A 4 35.28 -29.55 -0.82
N GLY A 5 34.02 -29.27 -1.16
CA GLY A 5 33.58 -29.30 -2.53
C GLY A 5 32.48 -28.29 -2.85
N LYS A 6 32.81 -27.40 -3.76
CA LYS A 6 31.96 -26.47 -4.53
C LYS A 6 30.92 -25.67 -3.72
N LYS A 7 31.22 -24.42 -3.42
CA LYS A 7 30.25 -23.45 -2.85
C LYS A 7 29.00 -23.45 -3.72
N THR A 8 27.93 -24.08 -3.22
CA THR A 8 26.62 -23.95 -3.84
C THR A 8 26.24 -22.47 -3.82
N PRO A 9 25.87 -21.86 -4.95
CA PRO A 9 25.48 -20.45 -4.96
C PRO A 9 24.38 -20.25 -3.92
N LEU A 10 24.54 -19.27 -3.04
CA LEU A 10 23.58 -18.92 -1.95
C LEU A 10 22.14 -18.87 -2.46
N ARG A 11 21.95 -18.40 -3.69
CA ARG A 11 20.66 -18.36 -4.38
C ARG A 11 19.98 -19.73 -4.48
N LYS A 12 20.69 -20.77 -4.95
CA LYS A 12 20.13 -22.13 -5.08
C LYS A 12 19.76 -22.73 -3.73
N PHE A 13 20.56 -22.43 -2.71
CA PHE A 13 20.28 -22.85 -1.34
C PHE A 13 18.98 -22.22 -0.82
N THR A 14 18.81 -20.91 -1.00
CA THR A 14 17.61 -20.18 -0.58
C THR A 14 16.37 -20.65 -1.34
N GLU A 15 16.48 -20.86 -2.65
CA GLU A 15 15.40 -21.38 -3.50
C GLU A 15 14.96 -22.79 -3.02
N GLY A 16 15.91 -23.65 -2.67
CA GLY A 16 15.62 -24.98 -2.14
C GLY A 16 14.83 -24.95 -0.81
N PHE A 17 15.14 -24.03 0.10
CA PHE A 17 14.37 -23.88 1.33
C PHE A 17 12.96 -23.33 1.11
N ILE A 18 12.80 -22.40 0.17
CA ILE A 18 11.47 -21.89 -0.19
C ILE A 18 10.62 -23.01 -0.77
N GLU A 19 11.18 -23.81 -1.66
CA GLU A 19 10.49 -24.94 -2.27
C GLU A 19 10.14 -26.04 -1.26
N LEU A 20 11.05 -26.35 -0.34
CA LEU A 20 10.80 -27.28 0.76
C LEU A 20 9.62 -26.82 1.62
N GLY A 21 9.56 -25.55 1.96
CA GLY A 21 8.45 -24.97 2.72
C GLY A 21 7.12 -24.97 1.96
N ALA A 22 7.17 -24.86 0.64
CA ALA A 22 5.98 -24.85 -0.21
C ALA A 22 5.41 -26.26 -0.50
N LYS A 23 6.26 -27.29 -0.56
CA LYS A 23 5.86 -28.64 -1.04
C LYS A 23 5.91 -29.72 0.03
N VAL A 24 6.80 -29.62 0.98
CA VAL A 24 7.09 -30.68 1.95
C VAL A 24 6.77 -30.26 3.39
N CYS A 25 7.35 -29.16 3.85
CA CYS A 25 7.17 -28.67 5.22
C CYS A 25 5.89 -27.81 5.36
N LEU A 26 4.74 -28.45 5.12
CA LEU A 26 3.45 -27.78 5.12
C LEU A 26 2.94 -27.51 6.55
N PRO A 27 2.39 -26.33 6.87
CA PRO A 27 2.02 -25.94 8.25
C PRO A 27 0.98 -26.85 8.93
N LYS A 28 0.08 -27.48 8.16
CA LYS A 28 -1.00 -28.31 8.71
C LYS A 28 -0.77 -29.81 8.55
N LYS A 29 -0.04 -30.20 7.51
CA LYS A 29 0.22 -31.60 7.18
C LYS A 29 1.63 -31.75 6.58
N PRO A 30 2.66 -31.64 7.41
CA PRO A 30 4.04 -31.77 6.95
C PRO A 30 4.35 -33.19 6.50
N LEU A 31 5.02 -33.32 5.36
CA LEU A 31 5.43 -34.59 4.77
C LEU A 31 6.85 -34.96 5.22
N CYS A 32 7.05 -35.11 6.53
CA CYS A 32 8.37 -35.31 7.13
C CYS A 32 9.11 -36.52 6.56
N GLY A 33 8.41 -37.62 6.25
CA GLY A 33 9.01 -38.80 5.63
C GLY A 33 9.61 -38.59 4.24
N GLN A 34 9.27 -37.48 3.57
CA GLN A 34 9.82 -37.08 2.26
C GLN A 34 10.82 -35.93 2.39
N CYS A 35 11.08 -35.45 3.61
CA CYS A 35 11.91 -34.30 3.85
C CYS A 35 13.40 -34.68 3.83
N PRO A 36 14.23 -34.09 2.97
CA PRO A 36 15.66 -34.36 2.92
C PRO A 36 16.41 -33.88 4.15
N LEU A 37 15.76 -33.08 5.01
CA LEU A 37 16.32 -32.56 6.25
C LEU A 37 15.78 -33.30 7.50
N GLN A 38 15.05 -34.38 7.34
CA GLN A 38 14.39 -35.10 8.44
C GLN A 38 15.33 -35.44 9.59
N GLU A 39 16.50 -36.00 9.28
CA GLU A 39 17.48 -36.48 10.27
C GLU A 39 18.10 -35.36 11.12
N CYS A 40 18.18 -34.13 10.58
CA CYS A 40 18.73 -32.98 11.29
C CYS A 40 17.66 -31.98 11.75
N CYS A 41 16.39 -32.26 11.49
CA CYS A 41 15.29 -31.36 11.81
C CYS A 41 14.94 -31.41 13.30
N GLN A 42 15.26 -30.36 14.05
CA GLN A 42 14.98 -30.27 15.49
C GLN A 42 13.48 -30.41 15.82
N ALA A 43 12.60 -29.86 15.00
CA ALA A 43 11.16 -30.00 15.19
C ALA A 43 10.71 -31.47 15.06
N TYR A 44 11.29 -32.21 14.14
CA TYR A 44 11.00 -33.64 13.95
C TYR A 44 11.56 -34.48 15.10
N ILE A 45 12.82 -34.27 15.47
CA ILE A 45 13.51 -35.00 16.56
C ILE A 45 12.76 -34.82 17.89
N HIS A 46 12.22 -33.64 18.15
CA HIS A 46 11.48 -33.33 19.38
C HIS A 46 9.96 -33.54 19.29
N ASN A 47 9.45 -34.15 18.20
CA ASN A 47 8.01 -34.34 17.96
C ASN A 47 7.16 -33.05 18.01
N LYS A 48 7.74 -31.90 17.62
CA LYS A 48 7.12 -30.59 17.68
C LYS A 48 6.78 -29.99 16.30
N VAL A 49 6.70 -30.83 15.28
CA VAL A 49 6.55 -30.38 13.89
C VAL A 49 5.29 -29.55 13.70
N LEU A 50 4.19 -29.89 14.35
CA LEU A 50 2.91 -29.20 14.27
C LEU A 50 2.85 -27.87 15.08
N GLU A 51 3.84 -27.63 15.94
CA GLU A 51 3.98 -26.36 16.66
C GLU A 51 4.58 -25.27 15.77
N TYR A 52 5.16 -25.63 14.63
CA TYR A 52 5.80 -24.72 13.70
C TYR A 52 5.04 -24.62 12.36
N PRO A 53 5.04 -23.45 11.72
CA PRO A 53 5.59 -22.17 12.22
C PRO A 53 4.77 -21.61 13.39
N VAL A 54 5.46 -21.04 14.37
CA VAL A 54 4.79 -20.35 15.48
C VAL A 54 3.97 -19.20 14.89
N LYS A 55 2.64 -19.29 15.03
CA LYS A 55 1.74 -18.26 14.53
C LYS A 55 1.95 -16.98 15.34
N LYS A 56 2.45 -15.94 14.69
CA LYS A 56 2.46 -14.61 15.32
C LYS A 56 1.02 -14.22 15.67
N VAL A 57 0.83 -13.77 16.90
CA VAL A 57 -0.45 -13.17 17.33
C VAL A 57 -0.78 -12.05 16.33
N LYS A 58 -1.97 -12.10 15.75
CA LYS A 58 -2.43 -11.03 14.86
C LYS A 58 -2.52 -9.73 15.66
N ILE A 59 -1.57 -8.85 15.48
CA ILE A 59 -1.60 -7.51 16.08
C ILE A 59 -2.85 -6.82 15.53
N LYS A 60 -3.71 -6.32 16.44
CA LYS A 60 -4.88 -5.53 16.07
C LYS A 60 -4.36 -4.25 15.38
N ARG A 61 -4.67 -4.07 14.09
CA ARG A 61 -4.25 -2.87 13.37
C ARG A 61 -4.95 -1.64 13.91
N LYS A 62 -4.23 -0.54 13.98
CA LYS A 62 -4.82 0.76 14.26
C LYS A 62 -5.58 1.21 13.02
N ILE A 63 -6.86 1.51 13.15
CA ILE A 63 -7.65 2.09 12.07
C ILE A 63 -7.43 3.60 12.11
N GLU A 64 -7.10 4.18 10.98
CA GLU A 64 -6.99 5.63 10.79
C GLU A 64 -7.93 6.06 9.68
N GLU A 65 -8.81 6.98 9.99
CA GLU A 65 -9.66 7.63 9.00
C GLU A 65 -8.90 8.76 8.32
N LYS A 66 -9.12 8.90 7.02
CA LYS A 66 -8.49 9.95 6.21
C LYS A 66 -9.47 10.50 5.20
N THR A 67 -9.37 11.80 4.99
CA THR A 67 -10.03 12.45 3.85
C THR A 67 -8.97 12.82 2.83
N VAL A 68 -9.13 12.38 1.59
CA VAL A 68 -8.21 12.63 0.48
C VAL A 68 -8.87 13.60 -0.50
N LEU A 69 -8.21 14.73 -0.76
CA LEU A 69 -8.67 15.73 -1.72
C LEU A 69 -7.79 15.69 -2.97
N ILE A 70 -8.39 15.34 -4.10
CA ILE A 70 -7.72 15.28 -5.40
C ILE A 70 -8.11 16.52 -6.17
N PHE A 71 -7.22 17.52 -6.23
CA PHE A 71 -7.46 18.74 -6.99
C PHE A 71 -7.17 18.51 -8.46
N ALA A 72 -8.12 18.85 -9.30
CA ALA A 72 -8.02 18.76 -10.76
C ALA A 72 -8.24 20.12 -11.41
N TYR A 73 -7.50 20.38 -12.48
CA TYR A 73 -7.69 21.53 -13.37
C TYR A 73 -7.32 21.15 -14.80
N HIS A 74 -8.25 21.24 -15.74
CA HIS A 74 -8.03 20.90 -17.16
C HIS A 74 -7.25 19.59 -17.38
N LYS A 75 -7.77 18.45 -16.87
CA LYS A 75 -7.16 17.10 -16.99
C LYS A 75 -5.77 16.95 -16.32
N THR A 76 -5.37 17.94 -15.54
CA THR A 76 -4.16 17.85 -14.71
C THR A 76 -4.52 17.78 -13.23
N TYR A 77 -3.66 17.19 -12.43
CA TYR A 77 -3.94 16.90 -11.02
C TYR A 77 -2.78 17.36 -10.14
N ALA A 78 -3.13 17.94 -8.99
CA ALA A 78 -2.13 18.36 -8.02
C ALA A 78 -1.60 17.17 -7.21
N ILE A 79 -0.28 17.05 -7.16
CA ILE A 79 0.42 16.14 -6.25
C ILE A 79 1.51 16.87 -5.50
N ALA A 80 1.82 16.40 -4.31
CA ALA A 80 2.90 16.93 -3.49
C ALA A 80 3.74 15.80 -2.90
N LYS A 81 5.01 16.09 -2.65
CA LYS A 81 5.91 15.17 -1.96
C LYS A 81 5.53 15.11 -0.49
N ARG A 82 5.29 13.92 0.04
CA ARG A 82 4.90 13.69 1.42
C ARG A 82 6.08 13.91 2.36
N LYS A 83 5.79 14.55 3.49
CA LYS A 83 6.75 14.80 4.58
C LYS A 83 6.41 14.02 5.86
N GLU A 84 5.25 13.36 5.89
CA GLU A 84 4.79 12.56 7.02
C GLU A 84 5.59 11.26 7.13
N SER A 85 5.72 10.71 8.33
CA SER A 85 6.51 9.51 8.61
C SER A 85 6.12 8.31 7.74
N LEU A 86 4.82 8.06 7.61
CA LEU A 86 4.31 6.98 6.74
C LEU A 86 4.29 7.45 5.29
N LEU A 87 4.97 6.70 4.42
CA LEU A 87 5.15 7.01 2.99
C LEU A 87 5.95 8.30 2.72
N ASN A 88 6.87 8.65 3.61
CA ASN A 88 7.74 9.81 3.46
C ASN A 88 8.54 9.73 2.15
N GLY A 89 8.68 10.88 1.49
CA GLY A 89 9.42 10.99 0.25
C GLY A 89 8.68 10.55 -1.01
N LEU A 90 7.56 9.83 -0.88
CA LEU A 90 6.66 9.50 -1.98
C LEU A 90 5.72 10.66 -2.29
N TYR A 91 5.08 10.61 -3.44
CA TYR A 91 4.09 11.62 -3.82
C TYR A 91 2.69 11.21 -3.37
N GLY A 92 1.80 12.18 -3.20
CA GLY A 92 0.42 11.92 -2.79
C GLY A 92 -0.47 13.13 -2.98
N PHE A 93 -1.74 12.93 -2.72
CA PHE A 93 -2.73 14.00 -2.72
C PHE A 93 -2.82 14.63 -1.33
N PRO A 94 -3.21 15.91 -1.22
CA PRO A 94 -3.58 16.54 0.05
C PRO A 94 -4.56 15.67 0.83
N ASN A 95 -4.30 15.46 2.11
CA ASN A 95 -5.15 14.61 2.93
C ASN A 95 -5.16 15.05 4.38
N TYR A 96 -6.28 14.80 5.05
CA TYR A 96 -6.51 15.06 6.47
C TYR A 96 -6.56 13.75 7.24
N SER A 97 -6.16 13.77 8.51
CA SER A 97 -6.09 12.56 9.36
C SER A 97 -7.40 12.32 10.14
N TYR A 98 -8.52 12.67 9.54
CA TYR A 98 -9.88 12.43 10.03
C TYR A 98 -10.86 12.46 8.84
N LYS A 99 -12.09 11.98 9.08
CA LYS A 99 -13.18 12.03 8.10
C LYS A 99 -13.82 13.40 8.13
N MET A 100 -13.75 14.14 7.01
CA MET A 100 -14.40 15.43 6.83
C MET A 100 -15.80 15.26 6.25
N SER A 101 -16.73 16.08 6.69
CA SER A 101 -18.04 16.27 6.04
C SER A 101 -17.90 17.16 4.79
N LEU A 102 -18.93 17.18 3.95
CA LEU A 102 -18.96 18.07 2.78
C LEU A 102 -18.95 19.55 3.19
N GLU A 103 -19.59 19.89 4.30
CA GLU A 103 -19.62 21.22 4.89
C GLU A 103 -18.20 21.66 5.28
N GLU A 104 -17.48 20.82 6.02
CA GLU A 104 -16.10 21.09 6.44
C GLU A 104 -15.16 21.28 5.25
N ILE A 105 -15.32 20.46 4.18
CA ILE A 105 -14.53 20.62 2.96
C ILE A 105 -14.87 21.95 2.29
N THR A 106 -16.15 22.29 2.20
CA THR A 106 -16.62 23.55 1.59
C THR A 106 -16.07 24.77 2.33
N GLU A 107 -16.09 24.74 3.66
CA GLU A 107 -15.51 25.80 4.50
C GLU A 107 -14.01 25.89 4.30
N THR A 108 -13.32 24.77 4.32
CA THR A 108 -11.86 24.72 4.09
C THR A 108 -11.47 25.31 2.74
N LEU A 109 -12.22 25.01 1.67
CA LEU A 109 -11.97 25.58 0.34
C LEU A 109 -12.22 27.10 0.32
N LYS A 110 -13.29 27.57 0.98
CA LYS A 110 -13.59 29.01 1.09
C LYS A 110 -12.50 29.76 1.85
N GLU A 111 -12.04 29.23 2.99
CA GLU A 111 -10.96 29.85 3.77
C GLU A 111 -9.66 29.97 2.97
N GLN A 112 -9.41 29.03 2.08
CA GLN A 112 -8.23 29.03 1.21
C GLN A 112 -8.45 29.82 -0.10
N ASN A 113 -9.61 30.45 -0.29
CA ASN A 113 -10.01 31.11 -1.53
C ASN A 113 -9.90 30.20 -2.77
N ILE A 114 -10.29 28.94 -2.61
CA ILE A 114 -10.32 27.94 -3.68
C ILE A 114 -11.75 27.81 -4.19
N ASN A 115 -11.95 28.12 -5.47
CA ASN A 115 -13.22 27.93 -6.16
C ASN A 115 -13.19 26.62 -6.93
N GLY A 116 -14.05 25.66 -6.54
CA GLY A 116 -14.08 24.33 -7.14
C GLY A 116 -15.36 23.57 -6.85
N ILE A 117 -15.70 22.63 -7.72
CA ILE A 117 -16.81 21.70 -7.56
C ILE A 117 -16.31 20.47 -6.80
N ILE A 118 -17.01 20.13 -5.72
CA ILE A 118 -16.68 18.96 -4.90
C ILE A 118 -17.46 17.75 -5.44
N ILE A 119 -16.74 16.73 -5.88
CA ILE A 119 -17.31 15.50 -6.42
C ILE A 119 -16.89 14.34 -5.48
N PRO A 120 -17.85 13.72 -4.76
CA PRO A 120 -17.56 12.55 -3.93
C PRO A 120 -17.09 11.39 -4.80
N LEU A 121 -16.05 10.69 -4.35
CA LEU A 121 -15.56 9.48 -4.98
C LEU A 121 -15.80 8.28 -4.06
N GLU A 122 -15.54 7.07 -4.58
CA GLU A 122 -15.65 5.82 -3.84
C GLU A 122 -14.73 5.82 -2.60
N GLU A 123 -15.27 5.41 -1.45
CA GLU A 123 -14.44 5.16 -0.26
C GLU A 123 -13.48 3.99 -0.51
N THR A 124 -12.26 4.11 -0.04
CA THR A 124 -11.24 3.09 -0.23
C THR A 124 -10.56 2.71 1.07
N LYS A 125 -10.05 1.48 1.13
CA LYS A 125 -9.27 0.98 2.27
C LYS A 125 -7.89 0.54 1.81
N HIS A 126 -6.90 0.85 2.64
CA HIS A 126 -5.54 0.36 2.42
C HIS A 126 -4.93 -0.18 3.70
N ILE A 127 -4.37 -1.38 3.63
CA ILE A 127 -3.84 -2.11 4.78
C ILE A 127 -2.32 -2.10 4.73
N PHE A 128 -1.72 -1.52 5.76
CA PHE A 128 -0.30 -1.62 6.06
C PHE A 128 -0.05 -2.72 7.10
N SER A 129 1.19 -2.96 7.48
CA SER A 129 1.54 -4.00 8.46
C SER A 129 0.83 -3.80 9.81
N HIS A 130 0.74 -2.57 10.31
CA HIS A 130 0.25 -2.22 11.64
C HIS A 130 -0.86 -1.16 11.65
N ILE A 131 -1.16 -0.56 10.50
CA ILE A 131 -2.17 0.48 10.32
C ILE A 131 -3.09 0.10 9.16
N GLU A 132 -4.35 0.48 9.26
CA GLU A 132 -5.34 0.38 8.19
C GLU A 132 -5.94 1.76 7.97
N TRP A 133 -5.83 2.28 6.75
CA TRP A 133 -6.45 3.54 6.35
C TRP A 133 -7.84 3.29 5.77
N HIS A 134 -8.82 3.98 6.31
CA HIS A 134 -10.15 4.15 5.73
C HIS A 134 -10.20 5.54 5.11
N MET A 135 -10.31 5.61 3.80
CA MET A 135 -10.17 6.87 3.07
C MET A 135 -11.49 7.26 2.41
N THR A 136 -12.00 8.42 2.78
CA THR A 136 -13.07 9.11 2.07
C THR A 136 -12.41 10.03 1.04
N ASN A 137 -12.76 9.88 -0.23
CA ASN A 137 -12.06 10.52 -1.32
C ASN A 137 -12.96 11.52 -2.03
N TYR A 138 -12.41 12.68 -2.39
CA TYR A 138 -13.11 13.71 -3.13
C TYR A 138 -12.25 14.23 -4.27
N LEU A 139 -12.87 14.43 -5.43
CA LEU A 139 -12.31 15.20 -6.53
C LEU A 139 -12.76 16.63 -6.39
N ILE A 140 -11.84 17.57 -6.43
CA ILE A 140 -12.10 19.02 -6.41
C ILE A 140 -11.75 19.56 -7.79
N GLU A 141 -12.77 19.81 -8.59
CA GLU A 141 -12.59 20.37 -9.93
C GLU A 141 -12.52 21.89 -9.85
N LEU A 142 -11.33 22.43 -10.06
CA LEU A 142 -11.07 23.85 -9.94
C LEU A 142 -11.70 24.60 -11.10
N GLN A 143 -12.40 25.71 -10.80
CA GLN A 143 -13.02 26.60 -11.79
C GLN A 143 -12.07 27.68 -12.29
N GLU A 144 -10.96 27.90 -11.59
CA GLU A 144 -9.97 28.91 -11.90
C GLU A 144 -8.57 28.31 -11.88
N PRO A 145 -7.60 28.88 -12.64
CA PRO A 145 -6.23 28.41 -12.65
C PRO A 145 -5.64 28.44 -11.24
N PRO A 146 -4.98 27.38 -10.80
CA PRO A 146 -4.38 27.33 -9.48
C PRO A 146 -3.21 28.31 -9.36
N ILE A 147 -3.24 29.15 -8.33
CA ILE A 147 -2.17 30.14 -8.05
C ILE A 147 -0.90 29.43 -7.55
N LYS A 148 -1.04 28.28 -6.89
CA LYS A 148 0.07 27.51 -6.31
C LYS A 148 -0.16 26.01 -6.55
N GLY A 149 0.94 25.26 -6.63
CA GLY A 149 0.94 23.80 -6.79
C GLY A 149 1.52 23.37 -8.12
N HIS A 150 1.91 22.09 -8.14
CA HIS A 150 2.40 21.46 -9.36
C HIS A 150 1.31 20.51 -9.86
N PHE A 151 0.81 20.79 -11.04
CA PHE A 151 -0.21 20.01 -11.71
C PHE A 151 0.40 19.21 -12.87
N TYR A 152 0.03 17.95 -12.95
CA TYR A 152 0.55 17.03 -13.96
C TYR A 152 -0.59 16.23 -14.55
N SER A 153 -0.43 15.75 -15.78
CA SER A 153 -1.39 14.84 -16.39
C SER A 153 -1.45 13.51 -15.63
N LYS A 154 -2.55 12.80 -15.78
CA LYS A 154 -2.73 11.48 -15.16
C LYS A 154 -1.64 10.50 -15.59
N GLU A 155 -1.29 10.53 -16.88
CA GLU A 155 -0.22 9.71 -17.44
C GLU A 155 1.14 10.02 -16.83
N GLU A 156 1.48 11.31 -16.70
CA GLU A 156 2.73 11.72 -16.05
C GLU A 156 2.80 11.28 -14.59
N ILE A 157 1.70 11.45 -13.84
CA ILE A 157 1.66 11.04 -12.44
C ILE A 157 1.88 9.52 -12.32
N LEU A 158 1.24 8.73 -13.16
CA LEU A 158 1.32 7.28 -13.10
C LEU A 158 2.65 6.70 -13.60
N SER A 159 3.35 7.41 -14.50
CA SER A 159 4.61 6.96 -15.11
C SER A 159 5.85 7.50 -14.42
N LYS A 160 5.86 8.78 -14.01
CA LYS A 160 7.06 9.47 -13.51
C LYS A 160 7.14 9.59 -11.98
N TYR A 161 5.99 9.56 -11.29
CA TYR A 161 5.93 9.82 -9.87
C TYR A 161 5.63 8.56 -9.05
N SER A 162 6.35 8.38 -7.95
CA SER A 162 6.14 7.25 -7.03
C SER A 162 4.87 7.46 -6.18
N LEU A 163 3.70 7.23 -6.80
CA LEU A 163 2.41 7.31 -6.14
C LEU A 163 2.11 6.01 -5.39
N PRO A 164 1.94 6.02 -4.05
CA PRO A 164 1.61 4.84 -3.26
C PRO A 164 0.34 4.13 -3.72
N THR A 165 0.30 2.82 -3.57
CA THR A 165 -0.86 2.00 -3.94
C THR A 165 -2.14 2.46 -3.25
N ALA A 166 -2.04 3.02 -2.03
CA ALA A 166 -3.17 3.60 -1.30
C ALA A 166 -3.91 4.67 -2.13
N PHE A 167 -3.17 5.59 -2.74
CA PHE A 167 -3.73 6.65 -3.58
C PHE A 167 -3.95 6.22 -5.02
N ARG A 168 -3.08 5.36 -5.54
CA ARG A 168 -3.14 4.90 -6.93
C ARG A 168 -4.46 4.21 -7.26
N LYS A 169 -5.02 3.43 -6.32
CA LYS A 169 -6.28 2.69 -6.52
C LYS A 169 -7.45 3.59 -6.88
N ILE A 170 -7.62 4.72 -6.18
CA ILE A 170 -8.69 5.64 -6.46
C ILE A 170 -8.38 6.50 -7.68
N PHE A 171 -7.13 6.95 -7.81
CA PHE A 171 -6.71 7.83 -8.89
C PHE A 171 -6.90 7.22 -10.28
N ILE A 172 -6.63 5.92 -10.44
CA ILE A 172 -6.84 5.22 -11.71
C ILE A 172 -8.33 5.22 -12.10
N LYS A 173 -9.23 5.15 -11.12
CA LYS A 173 -10.68 5.08 -11.33
C LYS A 173 -11.32 6.43 -11.68
N ILE A 174 -10.61 7.56 -11.49
CA ILE A 174 -11.12 8.87 -11.88
C ILE A 174 -11.29 8.86 -13.39
N PRO A 175 -12.51 9.06 -13.92
CA PRO A 175 -12.73 9.12 -15.35
C PRO A 175 -11.97 10.33 -15.94
N GLU A 176 -11.40 10.15 -17.11
CA GLU A 176 -10.91 11.28 -17.89
C GLU A 176 -12.14 11.95 -18.50
N TYR A 177 -12.63 12.99 -17.85
CA TYR A 177 -13.73 13.76 -18.39
C TYR A 177 -13.24 14.46 -19.65
N ASP A 178 -13.76 14.04 -20.80
CA ASP A 178 -13.78 14.86 -22.00
C ASP A 178 -14.83 15.94 -21.74
N ASN A 179 -14.36 17.17 -21.60
CA ASN A 179 -15.08 18.40 -21.35
C ASN A 179 -16.61 18.34 -21.48
N LEU A 180 -17.33 18.64 -20.39
CA LEU A 180 -18.62 19.31 -20.49
C LEU A 180 -18.41 20.77 -20.86
#